data_0daccf5fa665ff0a19da0f0c7709f0e2
#
_entry.id   0daccf5fa665ff0a19da0f0c7709f0e2
#
_cell.length_a   1.000
_cell.length_b   1.000
_cell.length_c   1.000
_cell.angle_alpha   90.00
_cell.angle_beta   90.00
_cell.angle_gamma   90.00
#
_symmetry.space_group_name_H-M   'P 1'
#
loop_
_entity.id
_entity.type
_entity.pdbx_description
1 polymer ?
#
loop_
_entity_poly.entity_id
_entity_poly.type
_entity_poly.pdbx_seq_one_letter_code
_entity_poly.pdbx_strand_id
1 'polypeptide(L)'
;MKELSAKQKKFVHEWLIDLCGTRAAIRAGYSEKSAAQTASRLMKDPAVREYRDALLKEEFDSLGITRHSLAVEVWRVYERCAAATPVLQ
;
A
#
# COMPACT_ATOMS: atom_id res chain seq x y z
N MET A 1 17.82 -5.63 10.62
CA MET A 1 16.60 -5.08 10.08
C MET A 1 16.91 -4.04 9.03
N LYS A 2 16.35 -4.18 7.86
CA LYS A 2 16.64 -3.26 6.77
C LYS A 2 15.91 -1.94 6.97
N GLU A 3 16.63 -0.86 6.86
CA GLU A 3 16.04 0.44 7.00
C GLU A 3 15.49 0.91 5.65
N LEU A 4 14.27 1.43 5.67
CA LEU A 4 13.64 1.91 4.46
C LEU A 4 14.09 3.33 4.14
N SER A 5 14.18 3.62 2.85
CA SER A 5 14.47 4.99 2.42
C SER A 5 13.25 5.86 2.67
N ALA A 6 13.47 7.19 2.66
CA ALA A 6 12.37 8.13 2.85
C ALA A 6 11.29 7.93 1.78
N LYS A 7 11.70 7.64 0.57
CA LYS A 7 10.79 7.43 -0.53
C LYS A 7 9.93 6.19 -0.33
N GLN A 8 10.53 5.12 0.18
CA GLN A 8 9.80 3.89 0.48
C GLN A 8 8.80 4.10 1.60
N LYS A 9 9.19 4.83 2.64
CA LYS A 9 8.28 5.17 3.73
C LYS A 9 7.11 5.99 3.22
N LYS A 10 7.38 6.96 2.37
CA LYS A 10 6.33 7.79 1.80
C LYS A 10 5.39 6.95 0.95
N PHE A 11 5.91 5.98 0.22
CA PHE A 11 5.08 5.07 -0.56
C PHE A 11 4.08 4.35 0.34
N VAL A 12 4.53 3.84 1.47
CA VAL A 12 3.64 3.11 2.38
C VAL A 12 2.58 4.04 2.95
N HIS A 13 2.96 5.24 3.38
CA HIS A 13 2.00 6.19 3.92
C HIS A 13 0.95 6.59 2.89
N GLU A 14 1.35 6.80 1.65
CA GLU A 14 0.42 7.14 0.58
C GLU A 14 -0.47 5.95 0.23
N TRP A 15 0.10 4.75 0.29
CA TRP A 15 -0.67 3.53 0.06
C TRP A 15 -1.79 3.37 1.08
N LEU A 16 -1.53 3.75 2.32
CA LEU A 16 -2.54 3.63 3.38
C LEU A 16 -3.74 4.55 3.17
N ILE A 17 -3.56 5.59 2.38
CA ILE A 17 -4.64 6.55 2.12
C ILE A 17 -5.71 5.96 1.21
N ASP A 18 -5.30 5.40 0.07
CA ASP A 18 -6.26 4.88 -0.90
C ASP A 18 -6.04 3.40 -1.23
N LEU A 19 -5.07 2.77 -0.61
CA LEU A 19 -4.74 1.36 -0.82
C LEU A 19 -4.47 1.01 -2.28
N CYS A 20 -4.02 1.98 -3.05
CA CYS A 20 -3.67 1.78 -4.44
C CYS A 20 -2.17 1.97 -4.63
N GLY A 21 -1.46 0.87 -4.92
CA GLY A 21 -0.01 0.89 -5.00
C GLY A 21 0.52 1.79 -6.10
N THR A 22 -0.10 1.76 -7.26
CA THR A 22 0.35 2.57 -8.39
C THR A 22 0.29 4.06 -8.08
N ARG A 23 -0.82 4.52 -7.53
CA ARG A 23 -0.97 5.91 -7.15
C ARG A 23 -0.01 6.30 -6.04
N ALA A 24 0.15 5.40 -5.07
CA ALA A 24 1.07 5.65 -3.96
C ALA A 24 2.50 5.82 -4.47
N ALA A 25 2.90 5.01 -5.44
CA ALA A 25 4.24 5.12 -6.01
C ALA A 25 4.44 6.46 -6.71
N ILE A 26 3.45 6.91 -7.45
CA ILE A 26 3.52 8.20 -8.14
C ILE A 26 3.65 9.33 -7.13
N ARG A 27 2.82 9.31 -6.09
CA ARG A 27 2.87 10.33 -5.05
C ARG A 27 4.17 10.33 -4.26
N ALA A 28 4.77 9.14 -4.13
CA ALA A 28 6.04 9.02 -3.43
C ALA A 28 7.22 9.56 -4.24
N GLY A 29 7.00 9.81 -5.53
CA GLY A 29 8.04 10.38 -6.37
C GLY A 29 8.67 9.40 -7.34
N TYR A 30 8.10 8.22 -7.48
CA TYR A 30 8.57 7.26 -8.47
C TYR A 30 8.02 7.61 -9.85
N SER A 31 8.70 7.13 -10.87
CA SER A 31 8.30 7.41 -12.24
C SER A 31 6.91 6.89 -12.54
N GLU A 32 6.10 7.70 -13.17
CA GLU A 32 4.75 7.33 -13.56
C GLU A 32 4.74 6.15 -14.52
N LYS A 33 5.72 6.11 -15.42
CA LYS A 33 5.82 5.05 -16.41
C LYS A 33 6.08 3.69 -15.80
N SER A 34 6.79 3.64 -14.68
CA SER A 34 7.12 2.40 -14.00
C SER A 34 6.43 2.24 -12.66
N ALA A 35 5.47 3.12 -12.37
CA ALA A 35 4.82 3.13 -11.06
C ALA A 35 4.19 1.79 -10.70
N ALA A 36 3.49 1.16 -11.63
CA ALA A 36 2.85 -0.13 -11.39
C ALA A 36 3.87 -1.20 -11.05
N GLN A 37 4.95 -1.27 -11.80
CA GLN A 37 6.00 -2.25 -11.57
C GLN A 37 6.74 -1.97 -10.26
N THR A 38 7.01 -0.70 -10.00
CA THR A 38 7.66 -0.27 -8.76
C THR A 38 6.81 -0.62 -7.56
N ALA A 39 5.52 -0.34 -7.63
CA ALA A 39 4.60 -0.66 -6.55
C ALA A 39 4.58 -2.17 -6.29
N SER A 40 4.48 -2.97 -7.33
CA SER A 40 4.49 -4.42 -7.20
C SER A 40 5.75 -4.92 -6.51
N ARG A 41 6.90 -4.38 -6.91
CA ARG A 41 8.17 -4.77 -6.32
C ARG A 41 8.27 -4.35 -4.86
N LEU A 42 7.82 -3.13 -4.55
CA LEU A 42 7.85 -2.64 -3.18
C LEU A 42 6.95 -3.47 -2.27
N MET A 43 5.77 -3.83 -2.75
CA MET A 43 4.84 -4.63 -1.95
C MET A 43 5.35 -6.03 -1.68
N LYS A 44 6.30 -6.51 -2.46
CA LYS A 44 6.92 -7.82 -2.23
C LYS A 44 8.14 -7.74 -1.33
N ASP A 45 8.66 -6.54 -1.09
CA ASP A 45 9.84 -6.36 -0.25
C ASP A 45 9.46 -6.62 1.21
N PRO A 46 10.14 -7.56 1.88
CA PRO A 46 9.81 -7.87 3.29
C PRO A 46 9.90 -6.66 4.22
N ALA A 47 10.87 -5.79 4.01
CA ALA A 47 11.02 -4.60 4.85
C ALA A 47 9.85 -3.64 4.68
N VAL A 48 9.40 -3.45 3.45
CA VAL A 48 8.23 -2.61 3.16
C VAL A 48 6.98 -3.22 3.77
N ARG A 49 6.83 -4.53 3.64
CA ARG A 49 5.67 -5.23 4.19
C ARG A 49 5.63 -5.14 5.72
N GLU A 50 6.76 -5.27 6.37
CA GLU A 50 6.84 -5.13 7.82
C GLU A 50 6.43 -3.74 8.27
N TYR A 51 6.94 -2.73 7.61
CA TYR A 51 6.62 -1.34 7.92
C TYR A 51 5.13 -1.08 7.72
N ARG A 52 4.59 -1.54 6.60
CA ARG A 52 3.17 -1.41 6.29
C ARG A 52 2.31 -2.10 7.35
N ASP A 53 2.65 -3.34 7.70
CA ASP A 53 1.88 -4.11 8.67
C ASP A 53 1.92 -3.47 10.05
N ALA A 54 3.06 -2.91 10.43
CA ALA A 54 3.17 -2.21 11.71
C ALA A 54 2.27 -0.99 11.77
N LEU A 55 2.23 -0.21 10.70
CA LEU A 55 1.37 0.96 10.63
C LEU A 55 -0.10 0.59 10.63
N LEU A 56 -0.46 -0.47 9.89
CA LEU A 56 -1.83 -0.95 9.88
C LEU A 56 -2.27 -1.42 11.25
N LYS A 57 -1.41 -2.12 11.94
CA LYS A 57 -1.72 -2.62 13.27
C LYS A 57 -1.99 -1.47 14.24
N GLU A 58 -1.16 -0.43 14.16
CA GLU A 58 -1.35 0.76 15.00
C GLU A 58 -2.70 1.40 14.74
N GLU A 59 -3.05 1.56 13.48
CA GLU A 59 -4.32 2.14 13.09
C GLU A 59 -5.50 1.33 13.60
N PHE A 60 -5.43 0.02 13.46
CA PHE A 60 -6.53 -0.84 13.85
C PHE A 60 -6.69 -0.96 15.34
N ASP A 61 -5.59 -0.99 16.07
CA ASP A 61 -5.64 -0.99 17.53
C ASP A 61 -6.33 0.29 18.01
N SER A 62 -6.03 1.39 17.37
CA SER A 62 -6.59 2.69 17.67
C SER A 62 -8.10 2.74 17.41
N LEU A 63 -8.55 2.06 16.36
CA LEU A 63 -9.96 2.06 15.95
C LEU A 63 -10.77 0.90 16.55
N GLY A 64 -10.10 -0.03 17.21
CA GLY A 64 -10.76 -1.20 17.76
C GLY A 64 -11.22 -2.19 16.69
N ILE A 65 -10.62 -2.15 15.53
CA ILE A 65 -10.98 -3.02 14.42
C ILE A 65 -10.27 -4.37 14.58
N THR A 66 -11.02 -5.44 14.40
CA THR A 66 -10.43 -6.78 14.47
C THR A 66 -9.70 -7.11 13.19
N ARG A 67 -8.80 -8.07 13.28
CA ARG A 67 -8.04 -8.52 12.13
C ARG A 67 -8.94 -9.02 10.99
N HIS A 68 -10.03 -9.67 11.35
CA HIS A 68 -10.98 -10.19 10.37
C HIS A 68 -11.69 -9.05 9.62
N SER A 69 -12.21 -8.08 10.37
CA SER A 69 -12.87 -6.92 9.78
C SER A 69 -11.94 -6.17 8.85
N LEU A 70 -10.68 -6.07 9.27
CA LEU A 70 -9.67 -5.41 8.50
C LEU A 70 -9.46 -6.08 7.14
N ALA A 71 -9.32 -7.39 7.14
CA ALA A 71 -9.06 -8.12 5.91
C ALA A 71 -10.18 -7.89 4.90
N VAL A 72 -11.43 -7.86 5.35
CA VAL A 72 -12.57 -7.62 4.47
C VAL A 72 -12.55 -6.21 3.90
N GLU A 73 -12.27 -5.22 4.73
CA GLU A 73 -12.24 -3.83 4.29
C GLU A 73 -11.12 -3.58 3.28
N VAL A 74 -9.96 -4.12 3.55
CA VAL A 74 -8.82 -3.96 2.64
C VAL A 74 -9.12 -4.61 1.30
N TRP A 75 -9.73 -5.76 1.32
CA TRP A 75 -10.08 -6.47 0.09
C TRP A 75 -11.06 -5.67 -0.76
N ARG A 76 -12.05 -5.06 -0.14
CA ARG A 76 -13.03 -4.23 -0.84
C ARG A 76 -12.37 -3.04 -1.52
N VAL A 77 -11.46 -2.39 -0.81
CA VAL A 77 -10.76 -1.25 -1.38
C VAL A 77 -9.85 -1.69 -2.51
N TYR A 78 -9.20 -2.83 -2.35
CA TYR A 78 -8.35 -3.37 -3.38
C TYR A 78 -9.15 -3.65 -4.66
N GLU A 79 -10.30 -4.27 -4.54
CA GLU A 79 -11.16 -4.55 -5.68
C GLU A 79 -11.56 -3.26 -6.39
N ARG A 80 -11.90 -2.24 -5.62
CA ARG A 80 -12.28 -0.95 -6.18
C ARG A 80 -11.12 -0.31 -6.92
N CYS A 81 -9.94 -0.38 -6.36
CA CYS A 81 -8.75 0.16 -6.99
C CYS A 81 -8.44 -0.58 -8.29
N ALA A 82 -8.54 -1.90 -8.25
CA ALA A 82 -8.32 -2.71 -9.44
C ALA A 82 -9.34 -2.43 -10.52
N ALA A 83 -10.60 -2.23 -10.13
CA ALA A 83 -11.65 -1.92 -11.08
C ALA A 83 -11.49 -0.54 -11.69
N ALA A 84 -10.96 0.40 -10.90
CA ALA A 84 -10.74 1.76 -11.38
C ALA A 84 -9.53 1.85 -12.30
N THR A 85 -8.61 0.92 -12.17
CA THR A 85 -7.48 0.87 -13.08
C THR A 85 -7.99 0.46 -14.45
N PRO A 86 -7.67 1.20 -15.51
CA PRO A 86 -8.12 0.79 -16.83
C PRO A 86 -7.48 -0.52 -17.17
N VAL A 87 -8.19 -1.53 -16.83
CA VAL A 87 -7.73 -2.84 -17.15
C VAL A 87 -7.87 -3.00 -18.62
N LEU A 88 -6.83 -3.38 -19.20
CA LEU A 88 -6.89 -3.63 -20.59
C LEU A 88 -7.55 -4.95 -20.81
N GLN A 89 -8.70 -4.90 -21.32
CA GLN A 89 -9.38 -6.13 -21.71
C GLN A 89 -8.98 -6.51 -23.10
#